data_ed0ad81dae060076c6f01a98dd0cbb0e
#
_entry.id   ed0ad81dae060076c6f01a98dd0cbb0e
#
_cell.length_a   1.000
_cell.length_b   1.000
_cell.length_c   1.000
_cell.angle_alpha   90.00
_cell.angle_beta   90.00
_cell.angle_gamma   90.00
#
_symmetry.space_group_name_H-M   'P 1'
#
loop_
_entity.id
_entity.type
_entity.pdbx_description
1 polymer ?
#
loop_
_entity_poly.entity_id
_entity_poly.type
_entity_poly.pdbx_seq_one_letter_code
_entity_poly.pdbx_strand_id
1 'polypeptide(L)'
;MVCQTCKCENTKSSFLIRDYEYDFSSVSEYSICKSCNLIYRTHNINDEKANLLYSKKVYKPVKGGFLYDNLKKLNAYYEKYHLIRKVFKSKDKKKIVILDIACGKGYLLEAFAKYKKYICFGVDINYIPDRENIKFIKTDFKNLNIIKDINADIIIINNFIEHIEDINDLYKIINIMKQGSNMIIITPDTDSNARLFFGFCWSGYHAPRHKILFNKNNILKTFSHIKEVNLKTSKLYDPFTNLISYSNLIKEFRVNFSIKLLLKIIITPLLLLMDLLNKNRILMIIEKK
;
A
#
# COMPACT_ATOMS: atom_id res chain seq x y z
N MET A 1 21.71 -8.00 -6.78
CA MET A 1 20.84 -7.97 -5.55
C MET A 1 19.95 -9.22 -5.60
N VAL A 2 19.91 -10.00 -4.52
CA VAL A 2 19.11 -11.23 -4.43
C VAL A 2 17.63 -10.89 -4.28
N CYS A 3 16.76 -11.53 -5.03
CA CYS A 3 15.31 -11.34 -4.92
C CYS A 3 14.80 -11.74 -3.54
N GLN A 4 14.13 -10.85 -2.83
CA GLN A 4 13.64 -11.10 -1.47
C GLN A 4 12.59 -12.21 -1.40
N THR A 5 11.81 -12.41 -2.46
CA THR A 5 10.74 -13.43 -2.55
C THR A 5 11.26 -14.84 -2.84
N CYS A 6 12.12 -15.00 -3.85
CA CYS A 6 12.48 -16.34 -4.35
C CYS A 6 13.98 -16.64 -4.30
N LYS A 7 14.77 -15.73 -3.75
CA LYS A 7 16.23 -15.84 -3.61
C LYS A 7 16.99 -16.00 -4.95
N CYS A 8 16.34 -15.74 -6.08
CA CYS A 8 16.99 -15.75 -7.40
C CYS A 8 17.90 -14.52 -7.52
N GLU A 9 19.11 -14.72 -8.05
CA GLU A 9 20.09 -13.66 -8.26
C GLU A 9 19.97 -13.00 -9.65
N ASN A 10 19.29 -13.67 -10.59
CA ASN A 10 19.16 -13.23 -11.96
C ASN A 10 17.98 -12.28 -12.18
N THR A 11 18.23 -11.21 -12.92
CA THR A 11 17.21 -10.30 -13.40
C THR A 11 16.77 -10.66 -14.83
N LYS A 12 15.52 -10.38 -15.17
CA LYS A 12 15.00 -10.48 -16.53
C LYS A 12 15.32 -9.23 -17.34
N SER A 13 15.13 -8.06 -16.74
CA SER A 13 15.37 -6.75 -17.30
C SER A 13 15.46 -5.70 -16.20
N SER A 14 16.10 -4.56 -16.51
CA SER A 14 16.10 -3.37 -15.69
C SER A 14 15.54 -2.19 -16.48
N PHE A 15 14.97 -1.21 -15.78
CA PHE A 15 14.38 -0.01 -16.38
C PHE A 15 14.41 1.15 -15.40
N LEU A 16 14.29 2.37 -15.93
CA LEU A 16 14.37 3.61 -15.17
C LEU A 16 12.99 4.23 -15.00
N ILE A 17 12.67 4.66 -13.77
CA ILE A 17 11.42 5.37 -13.44
C ILE A 17 11.74 6.74 -12.86
N ARG A 18 11.10 7.77 -13.42
CA ARG A 18 11.16 9.15 -12.91
C ARG A 18 10.22 9.34 -11.73
N ASP A 19 10.60 10.23 -10.80
CA ASP A 19 9.66 10.74 -9.80
C ASP A 19 8.70 11.76 -10.43
N TYR A 20 7.43 11.42 -10.51
CA TYR A 20 6.37 12.32 -11.02
C TYR A 20 5.65 13.09 -9.91
N GLU A 21 5.86 12.76 -8.64
CA GLU A 21 5.05 13.29 -7.56
C GLU A 21 5.74 14.38 -6.76
N TYR A 22 7.04 14.27 -6.53
CA TYR A 22 7.78 15.13 -5.59
C TYR A 22 8.89 15.93 -6.24
N ASP A 23 9.04 15.80 -7.57
CA ASP A 23 10.03 16.53 -8.37
C ASP A 23 11.48 16.37 -7.86
N PHE A 24 11.76 15.23 -7.24
CA PHE A 24 13.14 14.81 -7.08
C PHE A 24 13.67 14.54 -8.48
N SER A 25 14.62 15.31 -8.95
CA SER A 25 15.27 15.15 -10.25
C SER A 25 15.96 13.79 -10.44
N SER A 26 15.76 12.87 -9.52
CA SER A 26 16.36 11.55 -9.49
C SER A 26 15.48 10.51 -10.22
N VAL A 27 16.12 9.81 -11.12
CA VAL A 27 15.60 8.60 -11.75
C VAL A 27 15.97 7.41 -10.87
N SER A 28 15.02 6.52 -10.63
CA SER A 28 15.26 5.27 -9.88
C SER A 28 15.31 4.09 -10.83
N GLU A 29 16.32 3.23 -10.65
CA GLU A 29 16.42 1.99 -11.40
C GLU A 29 15.67 0.87 -10.69
N TYR A 30 14.85 0.14 -11.46
CA TYR A 30 14.13 -1.05 -11.04
C TYR A 30 14.54 -2.26 -11.88
N SER A 31 14.55 -3.43 -11.25
CA SER A 31 14.79 -4.71 -11.90
C SER A 31 13.60 -5.64 -11.74
N ILE A 32 13.44 -6.54 -12.70
CA ILE A 32 12.44 -7.61 -12.66
C ILE A 32 13.15 -8.93 -12.40
N CYS A 33 12.76 -9.64 -11.33
CA CYS A 33 13.28 -10.96 -11.04
C CYS A 33 12.93 -11.95 -12.15
N LYS A 34 13.92 -12.70 -12.67
CA LYS A 34 13.73 -13.68 -13.74
C LYS A 34 12.82 -14.84 -13.32
N SER A 35 12.85 -15.24 -12.05
CA SER A 35 12.11 -16.41 -11.55
C SER A 35 10.67 -16.10 -11.14
N CYS A 36 10.40 -14.96 -10.46
CA CYS A 36 9.07 -14.70 -9.90
C CYS A 36 8.42 -13.39 -10.38
N ASN A 37 9.06 -12.66 -11.27
CA ASN A 37 8.61 -11.36 -11.79
C ASN A 37 8.37 -10.29 -10.70
N LEU A 38 8.99 -10.44 -9.52
CA LEU A 38 9.00 -9.36 -8.53
C LEU A 38 9.73 -8.16 -9.13
N ILE A 39 9.15 -6.97 -9.00
CA ILE A 39 9.81 -5.73 -9.38
C ILE A 39 10.40 -5.11 -8.12
N TYR A 40 11.66 -4.74 -8.15
CA TYR A 40 12.33 -4.13 -7.00
C TYR A 40 13.35 -3.08 -7.44
N ARG A 41 13.52 -2.07 -6.60
CA ARG A 41 14.51 -1.01 -6.81
C ARG A 41 15.91 -1.57 -6.56
N THR A 42 16.85 -1.32 -7.48
CA THR A 42 18.21 -1.91 -7.44
C THR A 42 19.16 -1.21 -6.49
N HIS A 43 19.00 0.09 -6.28
CA HIS A 43 19.87 0.87 -5.40
C HIS A 43 19.14 1.29 -4.13
N ASN A 44 19.76 1.03 -2.98
CA ASN A 44 19.28 1.59 -1.73
C ASN A 44 19.55 3.10 -1.70
N ILE A 45 18.57 3.87 -1.29
CA ILE A 45 18.76 5.28 -0.96
C ILE A 45 19.48 5.28 0.39
N ASN A 46 20.58 6.07 0.53
CA ASN A 46 21.21 6.23 1.83
C ASN A 46 20.21 6.81 2.84
N ASP A 47 20.45 6.56 4.14
CA ASP A 47 19.50 6.92 5.21
C ASP A 47 19.15 8.41 5.24
N GLU A 48 20.08 9.31 4.88
CA GLU A 48 19.82 10.74 4.80
C GLU A 48 18.78 11.09 3.72
N LYS A 49 18.93 10.52 2.52
CA LYS A 49 17.94 10.68 1.45
C LYS A 49 16.62 9.99 1.78
N ALA A 50 16.65 8.83 2.43
CA ALA A 50 15.45 8.15 2.90
C ALA A 50 14.70 9.02 3.91
N ASN A 51 15.38 9.57 4.91
CA ASN A 51 14.80 10.46 5.91
C ASN A 51 14.23 11.75 5.27
N LEU A 52 14.91 12.28 4.25
CA LEU A 52 14.41 13.43 3.50
C LEU A 52 13.11 13.12 2.77
N LEU A 53 12.99 11.93 2.15
CA LEU A 53 11.79 11.49 1.43
C LEU A 53 10.55 11.38 2.32
N TYR A 54 10.73 11.07 3.60
CA TYR A 54 9.65 10.98 4.59
C TYR A 54 9.57 12.20 5.52
N SER A 55 10.48 13.20 5.36
CA SER A 55 10.42 14.43 6.15
C SER A 55 9.18 15.26 5.83
N LYS A 56 8.62 15.95 6.83
CA LYS A 56 7.46 16.86 6.63
C LYS A 56 7.73 18.00 5.63
N LYS A 57 9.01 18.30 5.33
CA LYS A 57 9.39 19.34 4.34
C LYS A 57 9.17 18.87 2.92
N VAL A 58 9.40 17.57 2.66
CA VAL A 58 9.35 16.95 1.34
C VAL A 58 8.11 16.08 1.19
N TYR A 59 7.84 15.24 2.18
CA TYR A 59 6.60 14.48 2.25
C TYR A 59 5.45 15.43 2.63
N LYS A 60 4.99 16.17 1.67
CA LYS A 60 3.66 16.74 1.72
C LYS A 60 2.75 15.64 1.20
N PRO A 61 2.03 14.89 2.08
CA PRO A 61 0.93 14.08 1.60
C PRO A 61 0.14 15.03 0.72
N VAL A 62 -0.16 14.61 -0.51
CA VAL A 62 -0.83 15.45 -1.53
C VAL A 62 -1.76 16.38 -0.77
N LYS A 63 -1.50 17.71 -0.82
CA LYS A 63 -2.41 18.68 -0.22
C LYS A 63 -3.71 18.52 -0.98
N GLY A 64 -4.41 17.44 -0.63
CA GLY A 64 -5.71 17.16 -1.11
C GLY A 64 -6.59 18.26 -0.56
N GLY A 65 -7.14 19.06 -1.43
CA GLY A 65 -8.22 19.93 -1.03
C GLY A 65 -9.36 19.09 -0.46
N PHE A 66 -10.36 19.74 0.11
CA PHE A 66 -11.57 19.13 0.69
C PHE A 66 -12.12 17.93 -0.12
N LEU A 67 -12.12 18.03 -1.45
CA LEU A 67 -12.58 16.96 -2.34
C LEU A 67 -11.71 15.69 -2.25
N TYR A 68 -10.39 15.84 -2.25
CA TYR A 68 -9.48 14.69 -2.16
C TYR A 68 -9.59 13.96 -0.82
N ASP A 69 -9.65 14.69 0.29
CA ASP A 69 -9.81 14.09 1.61
C ASP A 69 -11.16 13.34 1.74
N ASN A 70 -12.23 13.89 1.16
CA ASN A 70 -13.53 13.20 1.12
C ASN A 70 -13.49 11.93 0.25
N LEU A 71 -12.83 11.97 -0.91
CA LEU A 71 -12.64 10.77 -1.74
C LEU A 71 -11.81 9.69 -1.01
N LYS A 72 -10.77 10.08 -0.26
CA LYS A 72 -10.00 9.14 0.57
C LYS A 72 -10.85 8.52 1.68
N LYS A 73 -11.71 9.31 2.33
CA LYS A 73 -12.67 8.80 3.32
C LYS A 73 -13.66 7.83 2.67
N LEU A 74 -14.21 8.16 1.50
CA LEU A 74 -15.13 7.29 0.78
C LEU A 74 -14.44 5.96 0.40
N ASN A 75 -13.20 6.02 -0.09
CA ASN A 75 -12.42 4.81 -0.37
C ASN A 75 -12.19 3.96 0.89
N ALA A 76 -11.93 4.59 2.04
CA ALA A 76 -11.79 3.88 3.31
C ALA A 76 -13.07 3.13 3.72
N TYR A 77 -14.27 3.68 3.45
CA TYR A 77 -15.54 2.96 3.65
C TYR A 77 -15.70 1.79 2.69
N TYR A 78 -15.30 1.95 1.44
CA TYR A 78 -15.29 0.86 0.45
C TYR A 78 -14.35 -0.27 0.91
N GLU A 79 -13.12 0.06 1.31
CA GLU A 79 -12.16 -0.91 1.84
C GLU A 79 -12.73 -1.64 3.06
N LYS A 80 -13.24 -0.90 4.05
CA LYS A 80 -13.88 -1.48 5.22
C LYS A 80 -14.98 -2.48 4.85
N TYR A 81 -15.87 -2.12 3.91
CA TYR A 81 -16.95 -3.02 3.46
C TYR A 81 -16.38 -4.34 2.91
N HIS A 82 -15.37 -4.26 2.06
CA HIS A 82 -14.72 -5.46 1.50
C HIS A 82 -14.01 -6.30 2.56
N LEU A 83 -13.33 -5.65 3.52
CA LEU A 83 -12.64 -6.34 4.62
C LEU A 83 -13.66 -7.04 5.53
N ILE A 84 -14.77 -6.39 5.89
CA ILE A 84 -15.84 -7.00 6.69
C ILE A 84 -16.35 -8.25 5.99
N ARG A 85 -16.64 -8.21 4.69
CA ARG A 85 -17.17 -9.38 3.97
C ARG A 85 -16.18 -10.54 3.87
N LYS A 86 -14.87 -10.27 3.80
CA LYS A 86 -13.86 -11.29 3.52
C LYS A 86 -13.19 -11.85 4.76
N VAL A 87 -13.05 -11.04 5.82
CA VAL A 87 -12.27 -11.38 7.01
C VAL A 87 -13.14 -11.52 8.25
N PHE A 88 -14.12 -10.62 8.42
CA PHE A 88 -14.86 -10.51 9.67
C PHE A 88 -16.04 -11.46 9.79
N LYS A 89 -16.52 -12.05 8.67
CA LYS A 89 -17.68 -12.97 8.69
C LYS A 89 -17.49 -14.18 9.62
N SER A 90 -16.22 -14.59 9.86
CA SER A 90 -15.89 -15.75 10.70
C SER A 90 -15.64 -15.39 12.16
N LYS A 91 -15.73 -14.11 12.54
CA LYS A 91 -15.40 -13.66 13.90
C LYS A 91 -16.64 -13.21 14.65
N ASP A 92 -17.26 -14.17 15.34
CA ASP A 92 -18.39 -13.91 16.25
C ASP A 92 -17.87 -13.43 17.62
N LYS A 93 -17.23 -12.24 17.62
CA LYS A 93 -16.72 -11.61 18.85
C LYS A 93 -17.49 -10.34 19.14
N LYS A 94 -17.84 -10.14 20.45
CA LYS A 94 -18.46 -8.88 20.93
C LYS A 94 -17.56 -7.67 20.68
N LYS A 95 -16.24 -7.82 20.77
CA LYS A 95 -15.25 -6.78 20.48
C LYS A 95 -14.12 -7.35 19.61
N ILE A 96 -13.66 -6.56 18.65
CA ILE A 96 -12.59 -6.89 17.70
C ILE A 96 -11.54 -5.79 17.76
N VAL A 97 -10.29 -6.16 18.08
CA VAL A 97 -9.15 -5.25 18.11
C VAL A 97 -8.52 -5.17 16.73
N ILE A 98 -8.44 -3.97 16.20
CA ILE A 98 -7.84 -3.67 14.89
C ILE A 98 -6.58 -2.83 15.12
N LEU A 99 -5.48 -3.26 14.50
CA LEU A 99 -4.22 -2.51 14.42
C LEU A 99 -3.94 -2.17 12.95
N ASP A 100 -3.79 -0.90 12.64
CA ASP A 100 -3.36 -0.41 11.31
C ASP A 100 -1.92 0.08 11.42
N ILE A 101 -1.01 -0.60 10.72
CA ILE A 101 0.43 -0.31 10.71
C ILE A 101 0.74 0.64 9.57
N ALA A 102 1.48 1.72 9.85
CA ALA A 102 1.71 2.86 8.97
C ALA A 102 0.38 3.49 8.51
N CYS A 103 -0.49 3.74 9.48
CA CYS A 103 -1.89 4.12 9.27
C CYS A 103 -2.08 5.51 8.63
N GLY A 104 -1.03 6.30 8.45
CA GLY A 104 -1.09 7.65 7.89
C GLY A 104 -2.11 8.52 8.64
N LYS A 105 -3.06 9.15 7.94
CA LYS A 105 -4.11 9.96 8.58
C LYS A 105 -5.20 9.14 9.30
N GLY A 106 -5.15 7.81 9.27
CA GLY A 106 -6.09 6.93 9.99
C GLY A 106 -7.49 6.87 9.41
N TYR A 107 -7.71 7.20 8.13
CA TYR A 107 -9.06 7.20 7.52
C TYR A 107 -9.75 5.83 7.57
N LEU A 108 -8.98 4.74 7.40
CA LEU A 108 -9.54 3.40 7.48
C LEU A 108 -10.00 3.07 8.89
N LEU A 109 -9.22 3.45 9.90
CA LEU A 109 -9.59 3.30 11.32
C LEU A 109 -10.84 4.14 11.66
N GLU A 110 -10.96 5.38 11.15
CA GLU A 110 -12.18 6.19 11.32
C GLU A 110 -13.43 5.48 10.79
N ALA A 111 -13.28 4.80 9.65
CA ALA A 111 -14.41 4.05 9.09
C ALA A 111 -14.84 2.86 9.96
N PHE A 112 -13.91 2.21 10.68
CA PHE A 112 -14.22 1.15 11.64
C PHE A 112 -14.72 1.70 12.98
N ALA A 113 -14.08 2.73 13.53
CA ALA A 113 -14.34 3.29 14.86
C ALA A 113 -15.78 3.81 15.07
N LYS A 114 -16.53 4.06 13.98
CA LYS A 114 -17.96 4.38 14.05
C LYS A 114 -18.81 3.27 14.68
N TYR A 115 -18.28 2.07 14.82
CA TYR A 115 -18.99 0.92 15.38
C TYR A 115 -18.32 0.49 16.70
N LYS A 116 -19.04 0.57 17.81
CA LYS A 116 -18.55 0.27 19.17
C LYS A 116 -17.91 -1.12 19.35
N LYS A 117 -18.13 -2.03 18.43
CA LYS A 117 -17.52 -3.37 18.45
C LYS A 117 -16.05 -3.36 18.04
N TYR A 118 -15.54 -2.30 17.38
CA TYR A 118 -14.13 -2.21 16.97
C TYR A 118 -13.36 -1.34 17.94
N ILE A 119 -12.22 -1.86 18.42
CA ILE A 119 -11.22 -1.14 19.18
C ILE A 119 -10.05 -0.89 18.24
N CYS A 120 -9.78 0.37 17.92
CA CYS A 120 -8.89 0.75 16.84
C CYS A 120 -7.58 1.33 17.38
N PHE A 121 -6.46 0.77 16.90
CA PHE A 121 -5.12 1.27 17.13
C PHE A 121 -4.46 1.60 15.79
N GLY A 122 -3.79 2.76 15.70
CA GLY A 122 -2.97 3.17 14.59
C GLY A 122 -1.51 3.31 15.01
N VAL A 123 -0.59 2.74 14.25
CA VAL A 123 0.85 2.91 14.44
C VAL A 123 1.41 3.66 13.25
N ASP A 124 2.16 4.74 13.50
CA ASP A 124 2.86 5.51 12.46
C ASP A 124 4.12 6.15 13.04
N ILE A 125 5.12 6.40 12.20
CA ILE A 125 6.35 7.14 12.59
C ILE A 125 6.06 8.63 12.86
N ASN A 126 4.98 9.16 12.29
CA ASN A 126 4.54 10.52 12.53
C ASN A 126 3.59 10.57 13.72
N TYR A 127 3.62 11.69 14.44
CA TYR A 127 2.63 11.93 15.48
C TYR A 127 1.25 12.22 14.89
N ILE A 128 0.25 11.50 15.36
CA ILE A 128 -1.17 11.67 15.06
C ILE A 128 -1.91 11.78 16.38
N PRO A 129 -2.73 12.82 16.60
CA PRO A 129 -3.50 12.93 17.84
C PRO A 129 -4.57 11.85 17.93
N ASP A 130 -4.81 11.34 19.12
CA ASP A 130 -5.89 10.39 19.38
C ASP A 130 -7.25 10.98 18.98
N ARG A 131 -8.15 10.11 18.58
CA ARG A 131 -9.53 10.44 18.21
C ARG A 131 -10.48 9.54 18.99
N GLU A 132 -11.75 9.92 19.01
CA GLU A 132 -12.77 9.08 19.61
C GLU A 132 -12.70 7.65 19.08
N ASN A 133 -12.53 6.69 20.00
CA ASN A 133 -12.40 5.24 19.72
C ASN A 133 -11.18 4.82 18.88
N ILE A 134 -10.18 5.71 18.69
CA ILE A 134 -8.93 5.40 18.00
C ILE A 134 -7.75 5.89 18.81
N LYS A 135 -6.86 4.98 19.18
CA LYS A 135 -5.57 5.32 19.82
C LYS A 135 -4.46 5.28 18.78
N PHE A 136 -3.71 6.39 18.66
CA PHE A 136 -2.55 6.48 17.78
C PHE A 136 -1.26 6.40 18.58
N ILE A 137 -0.35 5.55 18.13
CA ILE A 137 0.94 5.32 18.79
C ILE A 137 2.03 5.72 17.81
N LYS A 138 2.80 6.75 18.19
CA LYS A 138 3.97 7.17 17.41
C LYS A 138 5.12 6.21 17.65
N THR A 139 5.37 5.30 16.72
CA THR A 139 6.50 4.35 16.77
C THR A 139 6.81 3.80 15.39
N ASP A 140 7.98 3.19 15.25
CA ASP A 140 8.33 2.39 14.09
C ASP A 140 7.57 1.05 14.11
N PHE A 141 7.17 0.56 12.93
CA PHE A 141 6.50 -0.73 12.78
C PHE A 141 7.38 -1.92 13.21
N LYS A 142 8.70 -1.72 13.33
CA LYS A 142 9.65 -2.72 13.84
C LYS A 142 9.61 -2.87 15.36
N ASN A 143 8.88 -2.01 16.07
CA ASN A 143 8.71 -2.13 17.51
C ASN A 143 7.72 -3.25 17.85
N LEU A 144 8.22 -4.48 17.84
CA LEU A 144 7.41 -5.69 18.01
C LEU A 144 6.74 -5.78 19.38
N ASN A 145 7.30 -5.17 20.43
CA ASN A 145 6.70 -5.18 21.75
C ASN A 145 5.35 -4.45 21.75
N ILE A 146 5.30 -3.26 21.19
CA ILE A 146 4.04 -2.50 21.07
C ILE A 146 3.02 -3.28 20.24
N ILE A 147 3.43 -3.87 19.11
CA ILE A 147 2.52 -4.65 18.27
C ILE A 147 1.97 -5.88 19.02
N LYS A 148 2.83 -6.56 19.78
CA LYS A 148 2.46 -7.71 20.60
C LYS A 148 1.49 -7.32 21.71
N ASP A 149 1.78 -6.22 22.43
CA ASP A 149 0.97 -5.74 23.57
C ASP A 149 -0.45 -5.34 23.15
N ILE A 150 -0.63 -4.78 21.96
CA ILE A 150 -1.96 -4.47 21.40
C ILE A 150 -2.78 -5.76 21.20
N ASN A 151 -2.14 -6.90 20.97
CA ASN A 151 -2.77 -8.20 20.82
C ASN A 151 -3.97 -8.20 19.84
N ALA A 152 -3.74 -7.65 18.64
CA ALA A 152 -4.79 -7.39 17.65
C ALA A 152 -5.44 -8.67 17.11
N ASP A 153 -6.75 -8.63 16.87
CA ASP A 153 -7.48 -9.66 16.11
C ASP A 153 -7.22 -9.53 14.61
N ILE A 154 -6.98 -8.30 14.18
CA ILE A 154 -6.74 -7.95 12.78
C ILE A 154 -5.62 -6.91 12.73
N ILE A 155 -4.58 -7.22 11.99
CA ILE A 155 -3.49 -6.31 11.64
C ILE A 155 -3.69 -5.90 10.19
N ILE A 156 -3.69 -4.59 9.90
CA ILE A 156 -3.81 -4.05 8.55
C ILE A 156 -2.48 -3.41 8.15
N ILE A 157 -2.05 -3.68 6.93
CA ILE A 157 -0.89 -3.08 6.26
C ILE A 157 -1.40 -2.60 4.90
N ASN A 158 -1.77 -1.31 4.82
CA ASN A 158 -2.41 -0.75 3.63
C ASN A 158 -1.48 0.23 2.91
N ASN A 159 -1.05 -0.11 1.69
CA ASN A 159 -0.07 0.66 0.90
C ASN A 159 1.20 0.95 1.70
N PHE A 160 1.76 -0.07 2.32
CA PHE A 160 2.97 0.06 3.12
C PHE A 160 4.02 -1.04 2.85
N ILE A 161 3.60 -2.28 2.51
CA ILE A 161 4.54 -3.38 2.22
C ILE A 161 5.55 -3.01 1.12
N GLU A 162 5.14 -2.22 0.16
CA GLU A 162 5.97 -1.73 -0.94
C GLU A 162 7.08 -0.76 -0.51
N HIS A 163 7.00 -0.22 0.70
CA HIS A 163 7.98 0.73 1.26
C HIS A 163 9.03 0.07 2.15
N ILE A 164 8.82 -1.18 2.58
CA ILE A 164 9.77 -1.83 3.50
C ILE A 164 11.08 -2.21 2.79
N GLU A 165 12.17 -2.20 3.57
CA GLU A 165 13.50 -2.60 3.08
C GLU A 165 13.66 -4.12 3.08
N ASP A 166 13.21 -4.77 4.14
CA ASP A 166 13.39 -6.19 4.38
C ASP A 166 12.05 -6.86 4.69
N ILE A 167 11.67 -7.81 3.86
CA ILE A 167 10.44 -8.60 4.04
C ILE A 167 10.46 -9.42 5.34
N ASN A 168 11.65 -9.72 5.89
CA ASN A 168 11.80 -10.44 7.14
C ASN A 168 11.16 -9.69 8.32
N ASP A 169 11.03 -8.37 8.26
CA ASP A 169 10.35 -7.60 9.31
C ASP A 169 8.86 -7.97 9.39
N LEU A 170 8.21 -8.33 8.28
CA LEU A 170 6.84 -8.84 8.31
C LEU A 170 6.76 -10.27 8.86
N TYR A 171 7.76 -11.11 8.60
CA TYR A 171 7.80 -12.45 9.19
C TYR A 171 7.88 -12.38 10.72
N LYS A 172 8.65 -11.42 11.27
CA LYS A 172 8.68 -11.18 12.72
C LYS A 172 7.31 -10.81 13.28
N ILE A 173 6.55 -9.94 12.57
CA ILE A 173 5.18 -9.58 12.98
C ILE A 173 4.26 -10.79 12.90
N ILE A 174 4.32 -11.60 11.83
CA ILE A 174 3.50 -12.80 11.71
C ILE A 174 3.78 -13.78 12.86
N ASN A 175 5.04 -13.90 13.28
CA ASN A 175 5.41 -14.81 14.38
C ASN A 175 4.79 -14.42 15.73
N ILE A 176 4.64 -13.12 16.01
CA ILE A 176 4.03 -12.61 17.25
C ILE A 176 2.51 -12.45 17.19
N MET A 177 1.90 -12.67 16.03
CA MET A 177 0.45 -12.67 15.89
C MET A 177 -0.18 -13.75 16.77
N LYS A 178 -1.30 -13.43 17.38
CA LYS A 178 -2.07 -14.44 18.14
C LYS A 178 -2.74 -15.45 17.19
N GLN A 179 -2.95 -16.64 17.71
CA GLN A 179 -3.67 -17.69 16.99
C GLN A 179 -5.09 -17.24 16.58
N GLY A 180 -5.51 -17.57 15.38
CA GLY A 180 -6.79 -17.16 14.81
C GLY A 180 -6.89 -15.69 14.42
N SER A 181 -5.82 -14.90 14.54
CA SER A 181 -5.78 -13.51 14.06
C SER A 181 -5.49 -13.47 12.55
N ASN A 182 -5.77 -12.32 11.94
CA ASN A 182 -5.51 -12.09 10.52
C ASN A 182 -4.61 -10.88 10.30
N MET A 183 -3.62 -11.01 9.42
CA MET A 183 -2.94 -9.87 8.82
C MET A 183 -3.51 -9.64 7.41
N ILE A 184 -3.83 -8.40 7.12
CA ILE A 184 -4.38 -7.95 5.84
C ILE A 184 -3.36 -7.04 5.19
N ILE A 185 -2.91 -7.40 4.00
CA ILE A 185 -1.99 -6.59 3.19
C ILE A 185 -2.74 -6.10 1.96
N ILE A 186 -2.69 -4.78 1.72
CA ILE A 186 -3.21 -4.14 0.51
C ILE A 186 -2.06 -3.40 -0.14
N THR A 187 -1.78 -3.69 -1.43
CA THR A 187 -0.64 -3.11 -2.16
C THR A 187 -0.96 -3.00 -3.65
N PRO A 188 -0.31 -2.11 -4.42
CA PRO A 188 -0.47 -2.05 -5.86
C PRO A 188 -0.17 -3.38 -6.56
N ASP A 189 -0.90 -3.68 -7.64
CA ASP A 189 -0.74 -4.91 -8.43
C ASP A 189 0.05 -4.64 -9.70
N THR A 190 1.24 -5.24 -9.85
CA THR A 190 2.05 -5.09 -11.07
C THR A 190 1.45 -5.78 -12.30
N ASP A 191 0.46 -6.66 -12.11
CA ASP A 191 -0.31 -7.27 -13.22
C ASP A 191 -1.62 -6.50 -13.47
N SER A 192 -1.72 -5.24 -13.02
CA SER A 192 -2.88 -4.39 -13.29
C SER A 192 -2.90 -3.88 -14.73
N ASN A 193 -4.11 -3.72 -15.29
CA ASN A 193 -4.28 -3.12 -16.62
C ASN A 193 -3.80 -1.66 -16.64
N ALA A 194 -3.86 -0.95 -15.51
CA ALA A 194 -3.31 0.40 -15.40
C ALA A 194 -1.80 0.42 -15.67
N ARG A 195 -1.03 -0.53 -15.11
CA ARG A 195 0.41 -0.63 -15.40
C ARG A 195 0.67 -0.93 -16.87
N LEU A 196 -0.08 -1.85 -17.48
CA LEU A 196 0.07 -2.18 -18.91
C LEU A 196 -0.24 -0.98 -19.80
N PHE A 197 -1.27 -0.20 -19.47
CA PHE A 197 -1.69 0.95 -20.25
C PHE A 197 -0.78 2.17 -20.09
N PHE A 198 -0.40 2.51 -18.85
CA PHE A 198 0.40 3.71 -18.56
C PHE A 198 1.91 3.49 -18.61
N GLY A 199 2.38 2.24 -18.69
CA GLY A 199 3.80 1.92 -18.75
C GLY A 199 4.58 2.57 -17.62
N PHE A 200 5.65 3.32 -17.94
CA PHE A 200 6.51 4.00 -16.97
C PHE A 200 5.82 5.12 -16.17
N CYS A 201 4.69 5.63 -16.67
CA CYS A 201 3.89 6.65 -15.98
C CYS A 201 2.91 6.07 -14.96
N TRP A 202 2.85 4.73 -14.81
CA TRP A 202 1.98 4.09 -13.82
C TRP A 202 2.29 4.56 -12.40
N SER A 203 1.25 5.06 -11.71
CA SER A 203 1.39 5.63 -10.36
C SER A 203 1.82 4.62 -9.30
N GLY A 204 1.61 3.33 -9.56
CA GLY A 204 2.04 2.26 -8.64
C GLY A 204 3.55 2.14 -8.48
N TYR A 205 4.37 2.72 -9.36
CA TYR A 205 5.81 2.79 -9.14
C TYR A 205 6.18 3.71 -7.99
N HIS A 206 5.51 4.88 -7.89
CA HIS A 206 5.73 5.87 -6.83
C HIS A 206 7.20 6.04 -6.44
N ALA A 207 8.07 6.09 -7.49
CA ALA A 207 9.52 6.18 -7.33
C ALA A 207 9.92 7.51 -6.63
N PRO A 208 10.92 7.49 -5.78
CA PRO A 208 11.77 6.39 -5.38
C PRO A 208 11.27 5.62 -4.14
N ARG A 209 10.06 5.87 -3.65
CA ARG A 209 9.58 5.38 -2.35
C ARG A 209 9.16 3.92 -2.35
N HIS A 210 8.52 3.44 -3.43
CA HIS A 210 8.22 2.03 -3.54
C HIS A 210 9.49 1.26 -3.87
N LYS A 211 9.85 0.31 -3.01
CA LYS A 211 11.09 -0.47 -3.11
C LYS A 211 10.85 -1.84 -3.71
N ILE A 212 9.68 -2.41 -3.42
CA ILE A 212 9.27 -3.74 -3.84
C ILE A 212 7.85 -3.64 -4.36
N LEU A 213 7.59 -4.20 -5.54
CA LEU A 213 6.27 -4.18 -6.16
C LEU A 213 5.83 -5.60 -6.49
N PHE A 214 4.64 -5.93 -6.04
CA PHE A 214 4.12 -7.29 -6.08
C PHE A 214 3.07 -7.49 -7.19
N ASN A 215 2.96 -8.76 -7.64
CA ASN A 215 1.77 -9.30 -8.25
C ASN A 215 1.17 -10.40 -7.37
N LYS A 216 0.01 -10.91 -7.76
CA LYS A 216 -0.67 -11.96 -7.00
C LYS A 216 0.20 -13.21 -6.75
N ASN A 217 0.99 -13.61 -7.73
CA ASN A 217 1.77 -14.85 -7.64
C ASN A 217 3.00 -14.70 -6.74
N ASN A 218 3.76 -13.61 -6.91
CA ASN A 218 4.96 -13.43 -6.11
C ASN A 218 4.66 -13.02 -4.66
N ILE A 219 3.58 -12.29 -4.37
CA ILE A 219 3.19 -12.03 -2.98
C ILE A 219 2.76 -13.32 -2.26
N LEU A 220 2.05 -14.23 -2.92
CA LEU A 220 1.74 -15.56 -2.37
C LEU A 220 3.02 -16.35 -2.12
N LYS A 221 3.94 -16.38 -3.10
CA LYS A 221 5.23 -17.07 -2.96
C LYS A 221 6.06 -16.54 -1.80
N THR A 222 6.00 -15.24 -1.54
CA THR A 222 6.72 -14.58 -0.43
C THR A 222 6.37 -15.22 0.92
N PHE A 223 5.10 -15.56 1.16
CA PHE A 223 4.62 -16.06 2.46
C PHE A 223 4.30 -17.55 2.47
N SER A 224 4.37 -18.25 1.33
CA SER A 224 3.97 -19.68 1.22
C SER A 224 4.84 -20.65 2.00
N HIS A 225 6.05 -20.25 2.41
CA HIS A 225 6.94 -21.08 3.21
C HIS A 225 6.57 -21.12 4.71
N ILE A 226 5.67 -20.23 5.16
CA ILE A 226 5.24 -20.16 6.56
C ILE A 226 4.12 -21.19 6.77
N LYS A 227 4.42 -22.29 7.47
CA LYS A 227 3.48 -23.41 7.66
C LYS A 227 2.29 -23.09 8.55
N GLU A 228 2.48 -22.17 9.51
CA GLU A 228 1.50 -21.80 10.52
C GLU A 228 0.46 -20.76 10.03
N VAL A 229 0.36 -20.53 8.72
CA VAL A 229 -0.61 -19.59 8.18
C VAL A 229 -1.42 -20.16 7.03
N ASN A 230 -2.64 -19.67 6.88
CA ASN A 230 -3.45 -19.82 5.68
C ASN A 230 -3.39 -18.54 4.86
N LEU A 231 -3.21 -18.67 3.54
CA LEU A 231 -3.06 -17.53 2.63
C LEU A 231 -4.25 -17.45 1.68
N LYS A 232 -4.83 -16.25 1.55
CA LYS A 232 -5.89 -15.96 0.57
C LYS A 232 -5.57 -14.66 -0.14
N THR A 233 -5.81 -14.58 -1.45
CA THR A 233 -5.64 -13.34 -2.22
C THR A 233 -6.88 -13.02 -3.02
N SER A 234 -7.11 -11.73 -3.21
CA SER A 234 -8.13 -11.20 -4.12
C SER A 234 -7.68 -9.83 -4.61
N LYS A 235 -8.39 -9.28 -5.60
CA LYS A 235 -8.13 -7.93 -6.09
C LYS A 235 -9.09 -6.92 -5.48
N LEU A 236 -8.61 -5.69 -5.29
CA LEU A 236 -9.38 -4.53 -4.85
C LEU A 236 -9.33 -3.42 -5.89
N TYR A 237 -10.41 -2.65 -5.92
CA TYR A 237 -10.50 -1.41 -6.66
C TYR A 237 -9.61 -0.32 -6.03
N ASP A 238 -9.04 0.53 -6.87
CA ASP A 238 -8.37 1.76 -6.46
C ASP A 238 -8.82 2.93 -7.35
N PRO A 239 -9.60 3.87 -6.81
CA PRO A 239 -10.15 4.97 -7.60
C PRO A 239 -9.13 6.00 -8.05
N PHE A 240 -7.87 5.89 -7.59
CA PHE A 240 -6.85 6.91 -7.84
C PHE A 240 -5.77 6.47 -8.82
N THR A 241 -5.56 5.17 -9.01
CA THR A 241 -4.45 4.65 -9.81
C THR A 241 -4.47 5.21 -11.23
N ASN A 242 -5.59 5.14 -11.94
CA ASN A 242 -5.66 5.63 -13.31
C ASN A 242 -5.59 7.17 -13.38
N LEU A 243 -6.24 7.89 -12.46
CA LEU A 243 -6.19 9.35 -12.42
C LEU A 243 -4.78 9.90 -12.17
N ILE A 244 -4.04 9.31 -11.24
CA ILE A 244 -2.66 9.72 -10.93
C ILE A 244 -1.74 9.32 -12.10
N SER A 245 -1.86 8.10 -12.62
CA SER A 245 -1.07 7.64 -13.78
C SER A 245 -1.28 8.52 -15.00
N TYR A 246 -2.52 8.91 -15.27
CA TYR A 246 -2.83 9.86 -16.33
C TYR A 246 -2.20 11.25 -16.07
N SER A 247 -2.22 11.72 -14.82
CA SER A 247 -1.53 12.97 -14.46
C SER A 247 -0.02 12.89 -14.71
N ASN A 248 0.60 11.74 -14.42
CA ASN A 248 2.01 11.48 -14.69
C ASN A 248 2.30 11.49 -16.21
N LEU A 249 1.44 10.84 -17.00
CA LEU A 249 1.53 10.83 -18.46
C LEU A 249 1.48 12.24 -19.07
N ILE A 250 0.57 13.09 -18.58
CA ILE A 250 0.48 14.49 -19.01
C ILE A 250 1.75 15.29 -18.65
N LYS A 251 2.35 15.02 -17.48
CA LYS A 251 3.61 15.66 -17.07
C LYS A 251 4.75 15.23 -17.99
N GLU A 252 4.83 13.96 -18.35
CA GLU A 252 5.87 13.41 -19.22
C GLU A 252 5.84 14.09 -20.60
N PHE A 253 4.67 14.21 -21.23
CA PHE A 253 4.51 14.82 -22.54
C PHE A 253 4.50 16.37 -22.53
N ARG A 254 4.71 17.02 -21.40
CA ARG A 254 4.74 18.50 -21.25
C ARG A 254 3.55 19.19 -21.92
N VAL A 255 2.37 18.60 -21.87
CA VAL A 255 1.14 19.10 -22.51
C VAL A 255 0.79 20.50 -21.98
N ASN A 256 0.33 21.40 -22.85
CA ASN A 256 -0.07 22.78 -22.50
C ASN A 256 -1.23 22.78 -21.49
N PHE A 257 -1.29 23.82 -20.63
CA PHE A 257 -2.26 23.91 -19.52
C PHE A 257 -3.72 23.82 -19.99
N SER A 258 -4.10 24.55 -21.04
CA SER A 258 -5.48 24.55 -21.56
C SER A 258 -5.90 23.19 -22.09
N ILE A 259 -4.98 22.51 -22.80
CA ILE A 259 -5.19 21.16 -23.30
C ILE A 259 -5.27 20.16 -22.13
N LYS A 260 -4.45 20.34 -21.09
CA LYS A 260 -4.52 19.51 -19.87
C LYS A 260 -5.90 19.53 -19.22
N LEU A 261 -6.49 20.72 -19.11
CA LEU A 261 -7.80 20.87 -18.49
C LEU A 261 -8.90 20.17 -19.31
N LEU A 262 -8.90 20.40 -20.63
CA LEU A 262 -9.85 19.77 -21.54
C LEU A 262 -9.74 18.24 -21.52
N LEU A 263 -8.53 17.71 -21.64
CA LEU A 263 -8.27 16.27 -21.57
C LEU A 263 -8.68 15.67 -20.22
N LYS A 264 -8.48 16.37 -19.12
CA LYS A 264 -8.95 15.90 -17.80
C LYS A 264 -10.47 15.77 -17.76
N ILE A 265 -11.21 16.73 -18.25
CA ILE A 265 -12.68 16.70 -18.26
C ILE A 265 -13.20 15.54 -19.08
N ILE A 266 -12.65 15.33 -20.28
CA ILE A 266 -13.11 14.29 -21.22
C ILE A 266 -12.70 12.89 -20.77
N ILE A 267 -11.45 12.72 -20.29
CA ILE A 267 -10.86 11.41 -20.03
C ILE A 267 -11.18 10.90 -18.61
N THR A 268 -11.40 11.80 -17.64
CA THR A 268 -11.67 11.38 -16.25
C THR A 268 -12.82 10.39 -16.11
N PRO A 269 -13.98 10.55 -16.75
CA PRO A 269 -15.07 9.56 -16.65
C PRO A 269 -14.66 8.18 -17.19
N LEU A 270 -13.89 8.14 -18.29
CA LEU A 270 -13.38 6.90 -18.86
C LEU A 270 -12.38 6.21 -17.91
N LEU A 271 -11.47 6.98 -17.30
CA LEU A 271 -10.52 6.45 -16.33
C LEU A 271 -11.22 5.88 -15.09
N LEU A 272 -12.25 6.54 -14.60
CA LEU A 272 -13.07 6.03 -13.50
C LEU A 272 -13.79 4.73 -13.89
N LEU A 273 -14.32 4.64 -15.10
CA LEU A 273 -14.92 3.41 -15.62
C LEU A 273 -13.87 2.29 -15.73
N MET A 274 -12.68 2.60 -16.23
CA MET A 274 -11.57 1.64 -16.26
C MET A 274 -11.20 1.14 -14.87
N ASP A 275 -11.21 2.01 -13.85
CA ASP A 275 -10.97 1.62 -12.45
C ASP A 275 -12.07 0.72 -11.91
N LEU A 276 -13.34 0.95 -12.28
CA LEU A 276 -14.47 0.08 -11.91
C LEU A 276 -14.35 -1.32 -12.52
N LEU A 277 -13.85 -1.41 -13.74
CA LEU A 277 -13.67 -2.68 -14.45
C LEU A 277 -12.38 -3.40 -14.03
N ASN A 278 -11.34 -2.66 -13.66
CA ASN A 278 -10.00 -3.17 -13.39
C ASN A 278 -9.60 -2.91 -11.94
N LYS A 279 -9.48 -3.97 -11.16
CA LYS A 279 -9.00 -3.89 -9.78
C LYS A 279 -7.48 -3.79 -9.78
N ASN A 280 -6.96 -2.64 -9.39
CA ASN A 280 -5.54 -2.27 -9.49
C ASN A 280 -4.70 -2.60 -8.26
N ARG A 281 -5.31 -3.16 -7.20
CA ARG A 281 -4.60 -3.55 -5.97
C ARG A 281 -4.82 -5.01 -5.60
N ILE A 282 -3.83 -5.60 -4.94
CA ILE A 282 -3.91 -6.91 -4.31
C ILE A 282 -4.40 -6.73 -2.89
N LEU A 283 -5.35 -7.56 -2.48
CA LEU A 283 -5.70 -7.82 -1.10
C LEU A 283 -5.20 -9.22 -0.76
N MET A 284 -4.26 -9.32 0.18
CA MET A 284 -3.79 -10.57 0.74
C MET A 284 -4.24 -10.70 2.19
N ILE A 285 -4.70 -11.88 2.57
CA ILE A 285 -5.08 -12.24 3.93
C ILE A 285 -4.18 -13.37 4.39
N ILE A 286 -3.50 -13.17 5.51
CA ILE A 286 -2.66 -14.13 6.21
C ILE A 286 -3.37 -14.44 7.53
N GLU A 287 -3.93 -15.61 7.66
CA GLU A 287 -4.59 -16.10 8.88
C GLU A 287 -3.62 -16.98 9.67
N LYS A 288 -3.32 -16.61 10.93
CA LYS A 288 -2.50 -17.39 11.84
C LYS A 288 -3.30 -18.59 12.35
N LYS A 289 -2.76 -19.80 12.14
CA LYS A 289 -3.36 -21.06 12.60
C LYS A 289 -3.23 -21.23 14.11
#